data_bdc93cabb59a3b34150fdd91ef1fe5db
#
_entry.id   bdc93cabb59a3b34150fdd91ef1fe5db
#
_cell.length_a   1.000
_cell.length_b   1.000
_cell.length_c   1.000
_cell.angle_alpha   90.00
_cell.angle_beta   90.00
_cell.angle_gamma   90.00
#
_symmetry.space_group_name_H-M   'P 1'
#
loop_
_entity.id
_entity.type
_entity.pdbx_description
1 polymer ?
#
loop_
_entity_poly.entity_id
_entity_poly.type
_entity_poly.pdbx_seq_one_letter_code
_entity_poly.pdbx_strand_id
1 'polypeptide(L)' 'MPSPNDIDPTIARRLMDLEVKASFSEDLVDHLNDLVARQQEQIDLLIREVGKLKDRAPDTGGGATRDPREDVPPHY' A
#
# COMPACT_ATOMS: atom_id res chain seq x y z
N MET A 1 44.04 18.05 20.55
CA MET A 1 43.00 18.06 19.55
C MET A 1 42.79 16.66 18.98
N PRO A 2 41.63 16.10 19.14
CA PRO A 2 41.46 14.75 18.63
C PRO A 2 41.42 14.76 17.11
N SER A 3 41.96 13.72 16.54
CA SER A 3 41.93 13.60 15.10
C SER A 3 40.59 13.04 14.71
N PRO A 4 40.25 13.13 13.43
CA PRO A 4 38.98 12.59 12.99
C PRO A 4 38.82 11.11 13.28
N ASN A 5 39.91 10.41 13.53
CA ASN A 5 39.82 9.00 13.83
C ASN A 5 39.64 8.71 15.31
N ASP A 6 39.69 9.76 16.12
CA ASP A 6 39.58 9.58 17.56
C ASP A 6 38.13 9.73 18.00
N ILE A 7 37.26 8.97 17.42
CA ILE A 7 35.88 9.01 17.79
C ILE A 7 35.69 8.23 19.06
N ASP A 8 34.96 8.81 19.98
CA ASP A 8 34.63 8.12 21.21
C ASP A 8 33.99 6.78 20.85
N PRO A 9 34.45 5.70 21.45
CA PRO A 9 33.85 4.39 21.16
C PRO A 9 32.34 4.35 21.38
N THR A 10 31.87 5.12 22.33
CA THR A 10 30.42 5.15 22.56
C THR A 10 29.70 5.78 21.40
N ILE A 11 30.24 6.87 20.86
CA ILE A 11 29.66 7.53 19.73
C ILE A 11 29.74 6.65 18.50
N ALA A 12 30.87 5.99 18.31
CA ALA A 12 31.03 5.10 17.18
C ALA A 12 29.99 3.99 17.22
N ARG A 13 29.74 3.44 18.39
CA ARG A 13 28.75 2.38 18.52
C ARG A 13 27.34 2.91 18.22
N ARG A 14 27.05 4.10 18.72
CA ARG A 14 25.74 4.67 18.48
C ARG A 14 25.51 4.97 17.01
N LEU A 15 26.53 5.44 16.33
CA LEU A 15 26.43 5.67 14.90
C LEU A 15 26.19 4.37 14.15
N MET A 16 26.88 3.33 14.55
CA MET A 16 26.69 2.03 13.94
C MET A 16 25.29 1.52 14.17
N ASP A 17 24.78 1.66 15.38
CA ASP A 17 23.41 1.25 15.68
C ASP A 17 22.42 2.01 14.83
N LEU A 18 22.63 3.32 14.69
CA LEU A 18 21.74 4.13 13.89
C LEU A 18 21.79 3.73 12.43
N GLU A 19 22.96 3.39 11.94
CA GLU A 19 23.10 2.98 10.58
C GLU A 19 22.37 1.68 10.31
N VAL A 20 22.50 0.74 11.24
CA VAL A 20 21.78 -0.53 11.11
C VAL A 20 20.28 -0.28 11.12
N LYS A 21 19.81 0.56 12.01
CA LYS A 21 18.39 0.87 12.09
C LYS A 21 17.90 1.57 10.84
N ALA A 22 18.70 2.48 10.32
CA ALA A 22 18.32 3.20 9.12
C ALA A 22 18.22 2.26 7.93
N SER A 23 19.19 1.36 7.80
CA SER A 23 19.14 0.38 6.72
C SER A 23 17.92 -0.50 6.82
N PHE A 24 17.61 -0.93 8.02
CA PHE A 24 16.44 -1.76 8.23
C PHE A 24 15.18 -1.01 7.88
N SER A 25 15.11 0.26 8.27
CA SER A 25 13.93 1.08 7.97
C SER A 25 13.79 1.29 6.47
N GLU A 26 14.88 1.51 5.77
CA GLU A 26 14.82 1.67 4.33
C GLU A 26 14.31 0.42 3.65
N ASP A 27 14.81 -0.73 4.08
CA ASP A 27 14.34 -1.99 3.52
C ASP A 27 12.87 -2.19 3.79
N LEU A 28 12.43 -1.81 4.97
CA LEU A 28 11.03 -1.95 5.32
C LEU A 28 10.15 -1.04 4.46
N VAL A 29 10.59 0.18 4.23
CA VAL A 29 9.84 1.10 3.39
C VAL A 29 9.76 0.56 1.97
N ASP A 30 10.85 0.03 1.45
CA ASP A 30 10.83 -0.55 0.11
C ASP A 30 9.84 -1.71 0.04
N HIS A 31 9.85 -2.54 1.06
CA HIS A 31 8.95 -3.67 1.11
C HIS A 31 7.49 -3.21 1.17
N LEU A 32 7.22 -2.21 1.99
CA LEU A 32 5.87 -1.69 2.10
C LEU A 32 5.40 -1.05 0.80
N ASN A 33 6.31 -0.36 0.11
CA ASN A 33 5.97 0.22 -1.18
C ASN A 33 5.60 -0.85 -2.18
N ASP A 34 6.32 -1.97 -2.18
CA ASP A 34 5.98 -3.08 -3.06
C ASP A 34 4.62 -3.66 -2.73
N LEU A 35 4.34 -3.78 -1.45
CA LEU A 35 3.03 -4.29 -1.04
C LEU A 35 1.90 -3.38 -1.47
N VAL A 36 2.10 -2.08 -1.30
CA VAL A 36 1.08 -1.12 -1.70
C VAL A 36 0.84 -1.21 -3.20
N ALA A 37 1.92 -1.32 -3.98
CA ALA A 37 1.76 -1.42 -5.43
C ALA A 37 0.97 -2.66 -5.82
N ARG A 38 1.28 -3.79 -5.19
CA ARG A 38 0.55 -5.03 -5.48
C ARG A 38 -0.90 -4.92 -5.08
N GLN A 39 -1.16 -4.31 -3.94
CA GLN A 39 -2.53 -4.14 -3.49
C GLN A 39 -3.30 -3.25 -4.45
N GLN A 40 -2.65 -2.22 -4.97
CA GLN A 40 -3.32 -1.36 -5.92
C GLN A 40 -3.65 -2.12 -7.20
N GLU A 41 -2.75 -2.98 -7.64
CA GLU A 41 -3.03 -3.80 -8.81
C GLU A 41 -4.22 -4.72 -8.56
N GLN A 42 -4.29 -5.28 -7.37
CA GLN A 42 -5.41 -6.15 -7.03
C GLN A 42 -6.71 -5.37 -6.99
N ILE A 43 -6.66 -4.18 -6.44
CA ILE A 43 -7.84 -3.33 -6.39
C ILE A 43 -8.31 -2.99 -7.79
N ASP A 44 -7.38 -2.62 -8.66
CA ASP A 44 -7.73 -2.29 -10.03
C ASP A 44 -8.35 -3.48 -10.74
N LEU A 45 -7.80 -4.66 -10.50
CA LEU A 45 -8.34 -5.86 -11.10
C LEU A 45 -9.76 -6.14 -10.60
N LEU A 46 -9.94 -6.00 -9.31
CA LEU A 46 -11.27 -6.22 -8.74
C LEU A 46 -12.28 -5.21 -9.27
N ILE A 47 -11.87 -3.98 -9.44
CA ILE A 47 -12.74 -2.97 -9.99
C ILE A 47 -13.18 -3.37 -11.39
N ARG A 48 -12.25 -3.87 -12.19
CA ARG A 48 -12.59 -4.31 -13.53
C ARG A 48 -13.52 -5.51 -13.50
N GLU A 49 -13.28 -6.43 -12.58
CA GLU A 49 -14.14 -7.59 -12.48
C GLU A 49 -15.55 -7.22 -12.05
N VAL A 50 -15.64 -6.30 -11.12
CA VAL A 50 -16.95 -5.83 -10.69
C VAL A 50 -17.65 -5.13 -11.86
N GLY A 51 -16.91 -4.38 -12.64
CA GLY A 51 -17.48 -3.73 -13.80
C GLY A 51 -18.04 -4.72 -14.78
N LYS A 52 -17.33 -5.82 -15.00
CA LYS A 52 -17.83 -6.85 -15.90
C LYS A 52 -19.08 -7.49 -15.38
N LEU A 53 -19.14 -7.73 -14.10
CA LEU A 53 -20.31 -8.32 -13.51
C LEU A 53 -21.50 -7.37 -13.63
N LYS A 54 -21.27 -6.11 -13.45
CA LYS A 54 -22.34 -5.15 -13.58
C LYS A 54 -22.85 -5.08 -15.02
N ASP A 55 -21.96 -5.19 -15.96
CA ASP A 55 -22.37 -5.16 -17.36
C ASP A 55 -23.21 -6.35 -17.72
N ARG A 56 -22.98 -7.46 -17.06
CA ARG A 56 -23.75 -8.65 -17.33
C ARG A 56 -25.04 -8.72 -16.54
N ALA A 57 -24.99 -8.25 -15.33
CA ALA A 57 -26.12 -8.39 -14.45
C ALA A 57 -27.37 -7.72 -14.96
N PRO A 58 -27.30 -6.56 -15.58
CA PRO A 58 -28.53 -5.90 -15.97
C PRO A 58 -29.33 -6.70 -16.95
N ASP A 59 -28.72 -7.55 -17.67
CA ASP A 59 -29.45 -8.31 -18.66
C ASP A 59 -30.39 -9.27 -18.05
N THR A 60 -30.19 -9.56 -16.82
CA THR A 60 -31.13 -10.40 -16.18
C THR A 60 -32.25 -9.50 -15.79
N GLY A 61 -33.37 -9.90 -15.97
CA GLY A 61 -34.47 -9.10 -15.61
C GLY A 61 -34.32 -8.42 -14.26
N GLY A 62 -33.62 -9.07 -13.41
CA GLY A 62 -33.41 -8.46 -12.11
C GLY A 62 -32.75 -7.12 -12.19
N GLY A 63 -31.81 -7.01 -13.08
CA GLY A 63 -31.17 -5.75 -13.23
C GLY A 63 -32.12 -4.69 -13.64
N ALA A 64 -33.04 -5.05 -14.49
CA ALA A 64 -33.97 -4.06 -14.97
C ALA A 64 -34.83 -3.54 -13.85
N THR A 65 -35.13 -4.37 -12.94
CA THR A 65 -35.98 -3.92 -11.86
C THR A 65 -35.24 -3.20 -10.79
N ARG A 66 -33.96 -3.21 -10.87
CA ARG A 66 -33.21 -2.61 -9.85
C ARG A 66 -33.31 -1.12 -9.88
N ASP A 67 -33.64 -0.58 -8.79
CA ASP A 67 -33.70 0.85 -8.66
C ASP A 67 -32.29 1.40 -8.63
N PRO A 68 -32.01 2.36 -9.49
CA PRO A 68 -30.68 2.94 -9.46
C PRO A 68 -30.28 3.44 -8.10
N ARG A 69 -31.20 3.83 -7.33
CA ARG A 69 -30.86 4.31 -6.01
C ARG A 69 -30.31 3.23 -5.12
N GLU A 70 -30.64 2.01 -5.42
CA GLU A 70 -30.09 0.92 -4.64
C GLU A 70 -28.64 0.71 -4.94
N ASP A 71 -28.24 1.10 -6.12
CA ASP A 71 -26.86 0.96 -6.45
C ASP A 71 -26.01 2.04 -5.84
N VAL A 72 -26.61 3.08 -5.43
CA VAL A 72 -25.88 4.19 -4.91
C VAL A 72 -25.64 3.93 -3.47
N PRO A 73 -24.49 3.66 -3.12
CA PRO A 73 -24.21 3.43 -1.74
C PRO A 73 -24.40 4.68 -1.05
N PRO A 74 -25.04 4.57 -0.10
CA PRO A 74 -25.18 5.73 0.65
C PRO A 74 -23.86 6.15 0.99
N HIS A 75 -23.31 6.06 0.72
CA HIS A 75 -22.20 6.43 0.96
C HIS A 75 -21.79 7.00 1.56
N TYR A 76 -21.69 6.88 1.69
CA TYR A 76 -21.08 7.38 2.32
C TYR A 76 -20.80 8.32 2.18
#